data_984a516862d92f6b9e475f2bb5dfcb20
#
_entry.id   984a516862d92f6b9e475f2bb5dfcb20
#
_cell.length_a   1.000
_cell.length_b   1.000
_cell.length_c   1.000
_cell.angle_alpha   90.00
_cell.angle_beta   90.00
_cell.angle_gamma   90.00
#
_symmetry.space_group_name_H-M   'P 1'
#
loop_
_entity.id
_entity.type
_entity.pdbx_description
1 polymer ?
#
loop_
_entity_poly.entity_id
_entity_poly.type
_entity_poly.pdbx_seq_one_letter_code
_entity_poly.pdbx_strand_id
1 'polypeptide(L)'
;MNKENIKNLEAEFNQLPAKSVGKMDIKNLKEMANKSPRKRYRICLHNSTNHPTQEMIICLKYFNYLRPHRHPSRVSESYHLIEGALDVYLFDQKGEVKDIFKLAAPDFINQENRSLLYRLSNSIFHLVIPRTEWTIYHEVATGPFNKDISVEYANFAPPEDCDPKEAVEYCKKITNNNIHLL
;
A
#
# COMPACT_ATOMS: atom_id res chain seq x y z
N MET A 1 7.17 -14.46 18.51
CA MET A 1 7.26 -12.99 18.45
C MET A 1 5.86 -12.43 18.59
N ASN A 2 5.62 -11.51 19.54
CA ASN A 2 4.28 -10.99 19.81
C ASN A 2 3.83 -10.10 18.63
N LYS A 3 2.53 -10.15 18.27
CA LYS A 3 1.96 -9.37 17.14
C LYS A 3 2.20 -7.83 17.26
N GLU A 4 2.36 -7.30 18.47
CA GLU A 4 2.72 -5.90 18.71
C GLU A 4 4.18 -5.57 18.31
N ASN A 5 5.11 -6.50 18.50
CA ASN A 5 6.51 -6.29 18.13
C ASN A 5 6.73 -6.25 16.61
N ILE A 6 5.88 -6.89 15.81
CA ILE A 6 5.97 -6.86 14.34
C ILE A 6 5.57 -5.47 13.80
N LYS A 7 4.57 -4.82 14.40
CA LYS A 7 4.12 -3.48 13.98
C LYS A 7 5.20 -2.40 14.16
N ASN A 8 5.98 -2.48 15.25
CA ASN A 8 7.07 -1.54 15.53
C ASN A 8 8.28 -1.74 14.59
N LEU A 9 8.34 -2.89 13.87
CA LEU A 9 9.41 -3.19 12.92
C LEU A 9 9.13 -2.72 11.49
N GLU A 10 7.94 -2.19 11.20
CA GLU A 10 7.52 -1.85 9.83
C GLU A 10 7.20 -0.37 9.62
N ALA A 11 7.37 0.47 10.64
CA ALA A 11 7.12 1.91 10.55
C ALA A 11 8.00 2.72 11.48
N GLU A 12 8.41 3.90 11.03
CA GLU A 12 9.00 4.96 11.86
C GLU A 12 8.18 6.24 11.73
N PHE A 13 8.07 7.01 12.82
CA PHE A 13 7.37 8.29 12.87
C PHE A 13 8.34 9.45 12.97
N ASN A 14 8.14 10.45 12.14
CA ASN A 14 8.92 11.68 12.19
C ASN A 14 8.56 12.50 13.43
N GLN A 15 9.57 12.93 14.18
CA GLN A 15 9.40 13.79 15.36
C GLN A 15 9.92 15.21 15.12
N LEU A 16 10.46 15.50 13.94
CA LEU A 16 11.01 16.80 13.59
C LEU A 16 9.92 17.69 12.99
N PRO A 17 10.02 19.02 13.13
CA PRO A 17 9.07 19.95 12.52
C PRO A 17 9.14 19.98 10.99
N ALA A 18 10.25 19.48 10.41
CA ALA A 18 10.42 19.34 8.97
C ALA A 18 11.21 18.07 8.66
N LYS A 19 10.84 17.36 7.61
CA LYS A 19 11.50 16.16 7.13
C LYS A 19 11.59 16.21 5.60
N SER A 20 12.77 15.97 5.08
CA SER A 20 12.98 15.68 3.66
C SER A 20 13.27 14.18 3.49
N VAL A 21 12.91 13.63 2.33
CA VAL A 21 13.20 12.25 1.97
C VAL A 21 14.02 12.25 0.69
N GLY A 22 15.26 11.76 0.79
CA GLY A 22 16.21 11.71 -0.32
C GLY A 22 16.66 10.29 -0.65
N LYS A 23 17.66 10.17 -1.53
CA LYS A 23 18.17 8.88 -2.02
C LYS A 23 18.64 7.95 -0.90
N MET A 24 19.24 8.49 0.17
CA MET A 24 19.71 7.69 1.30
C MET A 24 18.53 7.13 2.11
N ASP A 25 17.48 7.93 2.32
CA ASP A 25 16.27 7.47 3.02
C ASP A 25 15.60 6.34 2.22
N ILE A 26 15.52 6.46 0.89
CA ILE A 26 14.99 5.41 0.00
C ILE A 26 15.81 4.12 0.10
N LYS A 27 17.15 4.23 0.13
CA LYS A 27 18.01 3.05 0.31
C LYS A 27 17.76 2.38 1.66
N ASN A 28 17.76 3.14 2.75
CA ASN A 28 17.49 2.64 4.09
C ASN A 28 16.09 2.02 4.21
N LEU A 29 15.10 2.65 3.59
CA LEU A 29 13.72 2.16 3.52
C LEU A 29 13.64 0.76 2.90
N LYS A 30 14.34 0.51 1.79
CA LYS A 30 14.44 -0.82 1.16
C LYS A 30 15.13 -1.84 2.06
N GLU A 31 16.21 -1.44 2.74
CA GLU A 31 16.93 -2.31 3.67
C GLU A 31 16.03 -2.73 4.85
N MET A 32 15.27 -1.78 5.41
CA MET A 32 14.32 -2.06 6.49
C MET A 32 13.17 -2.94 6.01
N ALA A 33 12.61 -2.66 4.83
CA ALA A 33 11.59 -3.49 4.22
C ALA A 33 12.09 -4.93 3.96
N ASN A 34 13.35 -5.09 3.53
CA ASN A 34 13.93 -6.41 3.31
C ASN A 34 14.13 -7.22 4.61
N LYS A 35 14.39 -6.54 5.72
CA LYS A 35 14.52 -7.15 7.06
C LYS A 35 13.17 -7.46 7.69
N SER A 36 12.11 -6.75 7.31
CA SER A 36 10.79 -6.94 7.88
C SER A 36 10.21 -8.31 7.49
N PRO A 37 9.45 -8.98 8.38
CA PRO A 37 8.82 -10.27 8.08
C PRO A 37 7.90 -10.22 6.86
N ARG A 38 7.14 -9.13 6.70
CA ARG A 38 6.19 -8.92 5.62
C ARG A 38 6.79 -8.23 4.40
N LYS A 39 8.12 -8.02 4.37
CA LYS A 39 8.83 -7.40 3.24
C LYS A 39 8.26 -6.04 2.84
N ARG A 40 7.90 -5.23 3.85
CA ARG A 40 7.41 -3.87 3.72
C ARG A 40 7.89 -2.99 4.86
N TYR A 41 8.01 -1.69 4.60
CA TYR A 41 8.33 -0.69 5.61
C TYR A 41 7.79 0.67 5.19
N ARG A 42 7.58 1.57 6.16
CA ARG A 42 7.13 2.94 5.89
C ARG A 42 7.86 3.96 6.76
N ILE A 43 8.10 5.12 6.20
CA ILE A 43 8.50 6.33 6.90
C ILE A 43 7.26 7.21 7.01
N CYS A 44 6.73 7.38 8.20
CA CYS A 44 5.64 8.32 8.46
C CYS A 44 6.21 9.73 8.58
N LEU A 45 5.75 10.65 7.75
CA LEU A 45 6.17 12.06 7.76
C LEU A 45 5.44 12.85 8.85
N HIS A 46 4.35 12.32 9.35
CA HIS A 46 3.60 12.79 10.52
C HIS A 46 4.13 12.16 11.82
N ASN A 47 3.83 12.79 12.95
CA ASN A 47 4.41 12.42 14.26
C ASN A 47 3.62 11.35 15.03
N SER A 48 2.37 11.10 14.69
CA SER A 48 1.52 10.13 15.38
C SER A 48 0.29 9.75 14.55
N THR A 49 -0.37 8.65 14.91
CA THR A 49 -1.65 8.25 14.30
C THR A 49 -2.80 9.22 14.57
N ASN A 50 -2.66 10.14 15.53
CA ASN A 50 -3.66 11.18 15.83
C ASN A 50 -3.55 12.40 14.91
N HIS A 51 -2.50 12.48 14.09
CA HIS A 51 -2.34 13.61 13.16
C HIS A 51 -3.49 13.65 12.14
N PRO A 52 -4.05 14.83 11.82
CA PRO A 52 -5.19 14.95 10.89
C PRO A 52 -4.86 14.55 9.44
N THR A 53 -3.59 14.56 9.08
CA THR A 53 -3.07 14.04 7.80
C THR A 53 -2.10 12.92 8.08
N GLN A 54 -2.37 11.74 7.55
CA GLN A 54 -1.45 10.60 7.57
C GLN A 54 -0.66 10.63 6.27
N GLU A 55 0.64 10.86 6.36
CA GLU A 55 1.51 11.05 5.20
C GLU A 55 2.73 10.15 5.33
N MET A 56 2.97 9.27 4.35
CA MET A 56 3.94 8.20 4.45
C MET A 56 4.68 7.95 3.14
N ILE A 57 5.95 7.57 3.25
CA ILE A 57 6.66 6.93 2.15
C ILE A 57 6.66 5.43 2.43
N ILE A 58 6.03 4.67 1.56
CA ILE A 58 5.82 3.22 1.72
C ILE A 58 6.67 2.47 0.72
N CYS A 59 7.36 1.44 1.19
CA CYS A 59 8.13 0.50 0.38
C CYS A 59 7.53 -0.90 0.49
N LEU A 60 7.21 -1.48 -0.65
CA LEU A 60 6.71 -2.84 -0.79
C LEU A 60 7.65 -3.65 -1.68
N LYS A 61 7.90 -4.90 -1.32
CA LYS A 61 8.57 -5.86 -2.20
C LYS A 61 7.56 -6.56 -3.10
N TYR A 62 8.02 -7.08 -4.24
CA TYR A 62 7.20 -7.78 -5.23
C TYR A 62 6.24 -8.80 -4.61
N PHE A 63 4.98 -8.81 -5.03
CA PHE A 63 3.88 -9.60 -4.47
C PHE A 63 3.67 -9.42 -2.96
N ASN A 64 4.01 -8.26 -2.39
CA ASN A 64 3.59 -7.96 -1.02
C ASN A 64 2.07 -7.98 -0.94
N TYR A 65 1.53 -8.70 0.05
CA TYR A 65 0.10 -8.79 0.28
C TYR A 65 -0.35 -7.81 1.35
N LEU A 66 -1.26 -6.92 0.99
CA LEU A 66 -2.08 -6.13 1.90
C LEU A 66 -3.51 -6.59 1.70
N ARG A 67 -4.15 -7.13 2.76
CA ARG A 67 -5.52 -7.62 2.63
C ARG A 67 -6.42 -6.55 2.01
N PRO A 68 -7.26 -6.89 1.01
CA PRO A 68 -8.23 -5.96 0.47
C PRO A 68 -9.04 -5.32 1.58
N HIS A 69 -9.15 -4.00 1.56
CA HIS A 69 -9.83 -3.22 2.60
C HIS A 69 -10.48 -1.97 2.01
N ARG A 70 -11.32 -1.34 2.81
CA ARG A 70 -11.87 -0.02 2.51
C ARG A 70 -11.79 0.88 3.72
N HIS A 71 -11.86 2.18 3.47
CA HIS A 71 -11.93 3.20 4.50
C HIS A 71 -13.35 3.76 4.62
N PRO A 72 -13.74 4.35 5.77
CA PRO A 72 -14.98 5.12 5.87
C PRO A 72 -15.05 6.23 4.81
N SER A 73 -16.25 6.58 4.37
CA SER A 73 -16.47 7.57 3.29
C SER A 73 -15.84 8.95 3.53
N ARG A 74 -15.57 9.31 4.80
CA ARG A 74 -14.87 10.54 5.18
C ARG A 74 -13.36 10.50 4.92
N VAL A 75 -12.79 9.32 4.69
CA VAL A 75 -11.37 9.13 4.45
C VAL A 75 -11.12 9.09 2.95
N SER A 76 -10.18 9.89 2.50
CA SER A 76 -9.62 9.78 1.15
C SER A 76 -8.14 9.47 1.25
N GLU A 77 -7.62 8.77 0.25
CA GLU A 77 -6.20 8.49 0.13
C GLU A 77 -5.71 8.77 -1.29
N SER A 78 -4.44 9.07 -1.41
CA SER A 78 -3.76 9.30 -2.69
C SER A 78 -2.42 8.60 -2.68
N TYR A 79 -2.05 8.00 -3.81
CA TYR A 79 -0.74 7.40 -4.03
C TYR A 79 0.00 8.15 -5.14
N HIS A 80 1.26 8.46 -4.90
CA HIS A 80 2.15 9.07 -5.87
C HIS A 80 3.42 8.22 -5.98
N LEU A 81 3.64 7.62 -7.14
CA LEU A 81 4.74 6.67 -7.33
C LEU A 81 6.08 7.39 -7.38
N ILE A 82 7.02 6.89 -6.58
CA ILE A 82 8.41 7.37 -6.49
C ILE A 82 9.35 6.41 -7.21
N GLU A 83 9.11 5.09 -7.09
CA GLU A 83 9.93 4.06 -7.73
C GLU A 83 9.08 2.84 -8.09
N GLY A 84 9.34 2.25 -9.25
CA GLY A 84 8.69 1.03 -9.70
C GLY A 84 7.25 1.22 -10.17
N ALA A 85 6.45 0.16 -10.08
CA ALA A 85 5.09 0.10 -10.57
C ALA A 85 4.14 -0.62 -9.60
N LEU A 86 2.88 -0.17 -9.56
CA LEU A 86 1.82 -0.63 -8.67
C LEU A 86 0.52 -0.74 -9.44
N ASP A 87 -0.22 -1.84 -9.25
CA ASP A 87 -1.59 -1.95 -9.72
C ASP A 87 -2.55 -1.86 -8.53
N VAL A 88 -3.61 -1.05 -8.66
CA VAL A 88 -4.66 -0.88 -7.66
C VAL A 88 -5.93 -1.51 -8.20
N TYR A 89 -6.42 -2.55 -7.53
CA TYR A 89 -7.64 -3.27 -7.87
C TYR A 89 -8.79 -2.77 -7.01
N LEU A 90 -9.89 -2.37 -7.63
CA LEU A 90 -11.14 -2.01 -6.96
C LEU A 90 -12.12 -3.17 -7.03
N PHE A 91 -12.81 -3.43 -5.92
CA PHE A 91 -13.76 -4.55 -5.81
C PHE A 91 -15.16 -4.08 -5.43
N ASP A 92 -16.15 -4.83 -5.88
CA ASP A 92 -17.49 -4.74 -5.32
C ASP A 92 -17.61 -5.50 -3.98
N GLN A 93 -18.81 -5.51 -3.41
CA GLN A 93 -19.10 -6.17 -2.14
C GLN A 93 -18.96 -7.70 -2.18
N LYS A 94 -18.95 -8.30 -3.38
CA LYS A 94 -18.81 -9.76 -3.59
C LYS A 94 -17.37 -10.18 -3.86
N GLY A 95 -16.44 -9.21 -4.01
CA GLY A 95 -15.03 -9.47 -4.32
C GLY A 95 -14.75 -9.59 -5.82
N GLU A 96 -15.68 -9.17 -6.68
CA GLU A 96 -15.42 -9.05 -8.11
C GLU A 96 -14.66 -7.78 -8.41
N VAL A 97 -13.60 -7.88 -9.21
CA VAL A 97 -12.83 -6.72 -9.67
C VAL A 97 -13.70 -5.90 -10.63
N LYS A 98 -13.85 -4.61 -10.35
CA LYS A 98 -14.60 -3.66 -11.15
C LYS A 98 -13.74 -2.70 -11.94
N ASP A 99 -12.54 -2.40 -11.41
CA ASP A 99 -11.61 -1.50 -12.07
C ASP A 99 -10.18 -1.78 -11.66
N ILE A 100 -9.21 -1.39 -12.51
CA ILE A 100 -7.77 -1.54 -12.25
C ILE A 100 -7.07 -0.25 -12.66
N PHE A 101 -6.41 0.38 -11.68
CA PHE A 101 -5.56 1.54 -11.92
C PHE A 101 -4.09 1.11 -11.92
N LYS A 102 -3.43 1.30 -13.05
CA LYS A 102 -2.01 0.99 -13.22
C LYS A 102 -1.18 2.24 -12.94
N LEU A 103 -0.29 2.16 -11.98
CA LEU A 103 0.57 3.27 -11.58
C LEU A 103 2.03 2.93 -11.85
N ALA A 104 2.84 3.92 -12.21
CA ALA A 104 4.28 3.78 -12.32
C ALA A 104 5.01 5.09 -11.99
N ALA A 105 6.22 4.96 -11.47
CA ALA A 105 7.14 6.07 -11.35
C ALA A 105 7.61 6.57 -12.74
N PRO A 106 8.15 7.81 -12.85
CA PRO A 106 8.56 8.38 -14.13
C PRO A 106 9.47 7.50 -14.97
N ASP A 107 10.36 6.73 -14.34
CA ASP A 107 11.30 5.83 -15.03
C ASP A 107 10.62 4.63 -15.69
N PHE A 108 9.37 4.33 -15.30
CA PHE A 108 8.56 3.21 -15.80
C PHE A 108 7.32 3.66 -16.59
N ILE A 109 7.03 4.96 -16.66
CA ILE A 109 5.76 5.48 -17.22
C ILE A 109 5.63 5.25 -18.74
N ASN A 110 6.72 4.99 -19.43
CA ASN A 110 6.73 4.67 -20.87
C ASN A 110 6.15 3.28 -21.19
N GLN A 111 5.86 2.47 -20.18
CA GLN A 111 5.12 1.23 -20.31
C GLN A 111 3.63 1.55 -20.29
N GLU A 112 2.98 1.38 -21.41
CA GLU A 112 1.57 1.60 -21.76
C GLU A 112 0.57 1.87 -20.62
N ASN A 113 -0.12 3.03 -20.70
CA ASN A 113 -1.30 3.38 -19.89
C ASN A 113 -1.10 3.39 -18.35
N ARG A 114 0.06 3.79 -17.85
CA ARG A 114 0.31 3.95 -16.42
C ARG A 114 0.25 5.41 -15.99
N SER A 115 -0.34 5.68 -14.85
CA SER A 115 -0.46 7.01 -14.24
C SER A 115 0.59 7.20 -13.15
N LEU A 116 0.97 8.44 -12.88
CA LEU A 116 1.89 8.77 -11.78
C LEU A 116 1.19 8.80 -10.42
N LEU A 117 -0.09 9.19 -10.43
CA LEU A 117 -0.86 9.50 -9.24
C LEU A 117 -2.25 8.87 -9.33
N TYR A 118 -2.73 8.40 -8.19
CA TYR A 118 -4.06 7.85 -7.98
C TYR A 118 -4.70 8.49 -6.75
N ARG A 119 -6.02 8.67 -6.77
CA ARG A 119 -6.79 9.10 -5.63
C ARG A 119 -8.07 8.30 -5.50
N LEU A 120 -8.34 7.81 -4.29
CA LEU A 120 -9.59 7.18 -3.89
C LEU A 120 -10.29 8.07 -2.86
N SER A 121 -11.55 8.43 -3.13
CA SER A 121 -12.34 9.32 -2.26
C SER A 121 -13.59 8.65 -1.68
N ASN A 122 -13.86 7.41 -2.08
CA ASN A 122 -15.05 6.66 -1.69
C ASN A 122 -14.69 5.41 -0.89
N SER A 123 -15.64 4.92 -0.10
CA SER A 123 -15.51 3.67 0.64
C SER A 123 -15.63 2.44 -0.29
N ILE A 124 -14.57 2.16 -1.06
CA ILE A 124 -14.49 1.05 -2.01
C ILE A 124 -13.42 0.08 -1.55
N PHE A 125 -13.70 -1.22 -1.57
CA PHE A 125 -12.68 -2.23 -1.31
C PHE A 125 -11.59 -2.17 -2.38
N HIS A 126 -10.33 -2.08 -1.93
CA HIS A 126 -9.19 -2.01 -2.82
C HIS A 126 -8.03 -2.85 -2.34
N LEU A 127 -7.17 -3.24 -3.27
CA LEU A 127 -5.94 -4.01 -3.07
C LEU A 127 -4.85 -3.39 -3.93
N VAL A 128 -3.68 -3.19 -3.37
CA VAL A 128 -2.48 -2.78 -4.12
C VAL A 128 -1.57 -3.99 -4.35
N ILE A 129 -1.10 -4.16 -5.59
CA ILE A 129 -0.17 -5.23 -5.96
C ILE A 129 1.09 -4.60 -6.58
N PRO A 130 2.26 -4.69 -5.91
CA PRO A 130 3.54 -4.27 -6.47
C PRO A 130 3.87 -5.09 -7.74
N ARG A 131 4.34 -4.41 -8.80
CA ARG A 131 4.65 -5.02 -10.10
C ARG A 131 6.13 -5.08 -10.41
N THR A 132 6.96 -4.44 -9.60
CA THR A 132 8.42 -4.43 -9.68
C THR A 132 9.03 -5.02 -8.42
N GLU A 133 10.32 -5.37 -8.46
CA GLU A 133 11.01 -5.93 -7.27
C GLU A 133 10.81 -5.06 -6.05
N TRP A 134 10.93 -3.75 -6.22
CA TRP A 134 10.61 -2.73 -5.24
C TRP A 134 9.61 -1.75 -5.82
N THR A 135 8.61 -1.42 -5.03
CA THR A 135 7.65 -0.35 -5.32
C THR A 135 7.65 0.62 -4.15
N ILE A 136 7.89 1.89 -4.46
CA ILE A 136 7.91 2.95 -3.46
C ILE A 136 6.94 4.04 -3.90
N TYR A 137 6.07 4.42 -2.98
CA TYR A 137 5.09 5.47 -3.23
C TYR A 137 4.87 6.34 -2.00
N HIS A 138 4.50 7.58 -2.26
CA HIS A 138 4.02 8.52 -1.27
C HIS A 138 2.52 8.33 -1.12
N GLU A 139 2.08 8.02 0.08
CA GLU A 139 0.68 7.93 0.46
C GLU A 139 0.29 9.11 1.33
N VAL A 140 -0.82 9.74 0.97
CA VAL A 140 -1.48 10.75 1.80
C VAL A 140 -2.90 10.30 2.07
N ALA A 141 -3.25 10.16 3.35
CA ALA A 141 -4.59 9.77 3.78
C ALA A 141 -5.14 10.73 4.83
N THR A 142 -6.46 10.83 4.87
CA THR A 142 -7.15 11.60 5.91
C THR A 142 -7.01 10.87 7.25
N GLY A 143 -6.52 11.59 8.27
CA GLY A 143 -6.48 11.13 9.65
C GLY A 143 -7.65 11.62 10.50
N PRO A 144 -7.62 11.36 11.81
CA PRO A 144 -6.69 10.47 12.50
C PRO A 144 -6.86 9.00 12.11
N PHE A 145 -5.82 8.20 12.26
CA PHE A 145 -5.86 6.77 12.02
C PHE A 145 -6.12 5.99 13.30
N ASN A 146 -7.21 5.24 13.31
CA ASN A 146 -7.49 4.22 14.33
C ASN A 146 -7.86 2.93 13.60
N LYS A 147 -7.09 1.86 13.81
CA LYS A 147 -7.24 0.61 13.06
C LYS A 147 -8.66 0.04 13.11
N ASP A 148 -9.33 0.17 14.25
CA ASP A 148 -10.64 -0.46 14.48
C ASP A 148 -11.79 0.25 13.75
N ILE A 149 -11.61 1.52 13.43
CA ILE A 149 -12.64 2.36 12.78
C ILE A 149 -12.21 2.97 11.46
N SER A 150 -10.93 2.95 11.14
CA SER A 150 -10.39 3.55 9.91
C SER A 150 -10.21 2.53 8.78
N VAL A 151 -10.33 1.24 9.06
CA VAL A 151 -10.13 0.16 8.08
C VAL A 151 -11.17 -0.94 8.29
N GLU A 152 -11.89 -1.28 7.22
CA GLU A 152 -12.74 -2.46 7.15
C GLU A 152 -12.11 -3.45 6.17
N TYR A 153 -11.75 -4.63 6.64
CA TYR A 153 -11.16 -5.68 5.82
C TYR A 153 -12.21 -6.49 5.08
N ALA A 154 -11.93 -6.81 3.82
CA ALA A 154 -12.79 -7.65 3.01
C ALA A 154 -12.88 -9.09 3.52
N ASN A 155 -14.10 -9.62 3.63
CA ASN A 155 -14.32 -11.02 4.06
C ASN A 155 -14.10 -12.03 2.92
N PHE A 156 -14.05 -11.56 1.66
CA PHE A 156 -13.84 -12.41 0.48
C PHE A 156 -12.36 -12.69 0.19
N ALA A 157 -11.44 -12.19 1.00
CA ALA A 157 -9.99 -12.31 0.79
C ALA A 157 -9.32 -12.96 2.00
N PRO A 158 -8.18 -13.66 1.82
CA PRO A 158 -7.42 -14.23 2.90
C PRO A 158 -7.08 -13.20 4.00
N PRO A 159 -7.02 -13.60 5.27
CA PRO A 159 -6.59 -12.71 6.33
C PRO A 159 -5.12 -12.27 6.12
N GLU A 160 -4.73 -11.12 6.67
CA GLU A 160 -3.38 -10.56 6.46
C GLU A 160 -2.27 -11.41 7.09
N ASP A 161 -2.62 -12.27 8.03
CA ASP A 161 -1.75 -13.22 8.72
C ASP A 161 -1.88 -14.66 8.18
N CYS A 162 -2.46 -14.86 6.98
CA CYS A 162 -2.51 -16.15 6.29
C CYS A 162 -1.11 -16.66 5.90
N ASP A 163 -1.04 -17.90 5.45
CA ASP A 163 0.22 -18.44 4.90
C ASP A 163 0.72 -17.56 3.74
N PRO A 164 2.01 -17.19 3.69
CA PRO A 164 2.56 -16.38 2.62
C PRO A 164 2.33 -16.95 1.21
N LYS A 165 2.23 -18.28 1.06
CA LYS A 165 1.90 -18.91 -0.23
C LYS A 165 0.46 -18.63 -0.62
N GLU A 166 -0.48 -18.72 0.32
CA GLU A 166 -1.89 -18.40 0.10
C GLU A 166 -2.05 -16.94 -0.34
N ALA A 167 -1.37 -16.03 0.33
CA ALA A 167 -1.35 -14.61 -0.03
C ALA A 167 -0.87 -14.36 -1.47
N VAL A 168 0.25 -15.01 -1.84
CA VAL A 168 0.82 -14.89 -3.20
C VAL A 168 -0.10 -15.51 -4.24
N GLU A 169 -0.70 -16.67 -3.96
CA GLU A 169 -1.65 -17.35 -4.86
C GLU A 169 -2.90 -16.48 -5.08
N TYR A 170 -3.41 -15.86 -4.02
CA TYR A 170 -4.53 -14.92 -4.13
C TYR A 170 -4.20 -13.74 -5.05
N CYS A 171 -3.04 -13.09 -4.86
CA CYS A 171 -2.59 -12.00 -5.73
C CYS A 171 -2.45 -12.46 -7.19
N LYS A 172 -1.86 -13.63 -7.44
CA LYS A 172 -1.74 -14.20 -8.78
C LYS A 172 -3.10 -14.47 -9.41
N LYS A 173 -4.05 -15.05 -8.66
CA LYS A 173 -5.41 -15.30 -9.11
C LYS A 173 -6.10 -14.01 -9.53
N ILE A 174 -6.04 -12.97 -8.70
CA ILE A 174 -6.61 -11.66 -9.02
C ILE A 174 -6.00 -11.10 -10.31
N THR A 175 -4.68 -11.13 -10.44
CA THR A 175 -3.98 -10.64 -11.64
C THR A 175 -4.37 -11.42 -12.90
N ASN A 176 -4.34 -12.76 -12.84
CA ASN A 176 -4.57 -13.62 -14.02
C ASN A 176 -6.04 -13.59 -14.47
N ASN A 177 -6.99 -13.63 -13.55
CA ASN A 177 -8.42 -13.63 -13.87
C ASN A 177 -8.89 -12.30 -14.48
N ASN A 178 -8.14 -11.22 -14.30
CA ASN A 178 -8.52 -9.89 -14.74
C ASN A 178 -7.57 -9.33 -15.82
N ILE A 179 -6.84 -10.20 -16.50
CA ILE A 179 -5.94 -9.82 -17.61
C ILE A 179 -6.64 -9.04 -18.71
N HIS A 180 -7.93 -9.33 -18.95
CA HIS A 180 -8.76 -8.64 -19.94
C HIS A 180 -9.10 -7.18 -19.58
N LEU A 181 -8.93 -6.79 -18.30
CA LEU A 181 -9.05 -5.41 -17.81
C LEU A 181 -7.70 -4.68 -17.80
N LEU A 182 -6.60 -5.40 -18.00
CA LEU A 182 -5.25 -4.88 -18.04
C LEU A 182 -4.88 -4.45 -19.46
#